data_791db163e30ed538ed9a624ded203633
#
_entry.id   791db163e30ed538ed9a624ded203633
#
_cell.length_a   1.000
_cell.length_b   1.000
_cell.length_c   1.000
_cell.angle_alpha   90.00
_cell.angle_beta   90.00
_cell.angle_gamma   90.00
#
_symmetry.space_group_name_H-M   'P 1'
#
loop_
_entity.id
_entity.type
_entity.pdbx_description
1 polymer ?
#
loop_
_entity_poly.entity_id
_entity_poly.type
_entity_poly.pdbx_seq_one_letter_code
_entity_poly.pdbx_strand_id
1 'polypeptide(L)'
;PIWMSRTVKLVEKHGVALGAHPSFPDLAGFGRRNMSLTPEEVKADIVYQIGALQAFTKNKKLQHVKPHGAMYNQAVMDNVMAKAICESILEVDPNMILIALAGSNWVKIANSCALRVASEAFADRAVTSNGTLVPRSSPGAVIHDVSEVVQRGLEMVTKGTVRSITGEEINIKADSICIHGDTPGAV
;
A
#
# COMPACT_ATOMS: atom_id res chain seq x y z
N PRO A 1 -12.84 -12.14 11.04
CA PRO A 1 -14.16 -11.67 10.54
C PRO A 1 -14.85 -10.65 11.47
N ILE A 2 -14.85 -10.87 12.79
CA ILE A 2 -15.52 -9.96 13.75
C ILE A 2 -14.93 -8.54 13.69
N TRP A 3 -13.60 -8.40 13.63
CA TRP A 3 -12.94 -7.10 13.50
C TRP A 3 -13.28 -6.42 12.17
N MET A 4 -13.30 -7.15 11.06
CA MET A 4 -13.74 -6.61 9.76
C MET A 4 -15.16 -6.03 9.87
N SER A 5 -16.11 -6.78 10.43
CA SER A 5 -17.48 -6.30 10.63
C SER A 5 -17.56 -5.03 11.49
N ARG A 6 -16.80 -4.99 12.58
CA ARG A 6 -16.76 -3.81 13.47
C ARG A 6 -16.15 -2.59 12.78
N THR A 7 -15.03 -2.78 12.08
CA THR A 7 -14.34 -1.71 11.35
C THR A 7 -15.24 -1.16 10.25
N VAL A 8 -15.86 -2.02 9.43
CA VAL A 8 -16.78 -1.58 8.38
C VAL A 8 -17.91 -0.73 8.94
N LYS A 9 -18.58 -1.18 10.02
CA LYS A 9 -19.66 -0.42 10.66
C LYS A 9 -19.18 0.96 11.14
N LEU A 10 -17.96 1.04 11.69
CA LEU A 10 -17.40 2.29 12.18
C LEU A 10 -17.09 3.24 11.00
N VAL A 11 -16.45 2.72 9.96
CA VAL A 11 -16.11 3.48 8.74
C VAL A 11 -17.38 4.03 8.08
N GLU A 12 -18.41 3.19 7.90
CA GLU A 12 -19.70 3.61 7.32
C GLU A 12 -20.41 4.65 8.20
N LYS A 13 -20.36 4.49 9.53
CA LYS A 13 -20.95 5.45 10.47
C LYS A 13 -20.34 6.84 10.33
N HIS A 14 -19.03 6.93 10.07
CA HIS A 14 -18.31 8.19 9.98
C HIS A 14 -18.12 8.69 8.53
N GLY A 15 -18.68 8.00 7.54
CA GLY A 15 -18.55 8.38 6.12
C GLY A 15 -17.12 8.34 5.58
N VAL A 16 -16.28 7.50 6.16
CA VAL A 16 -14.87 7.32 5.74
C VAL A 16 -14.80 6.33 4.59
N ALA A 17 -13.89 6.57 3.63
CA ALA A 17 -13.66 5.64 2.54
C ALA A 17 -13.05 4.33 3.02
N LEU A 18 -13.57 3.20 2.53
CA LEU A 18 -13.13 1.87 2.88
C LEU A 18 -12.32 1.25 1.75
N GLY A 19 -11.16 0.69 2.08
CA GLY A 19 -10.32 -0.06 1.16
C GLY A 19 -9.94 -1.43 1.69
N ALA A 20 -9.58 -2.34 0.78
CA ALA A 20 -9.02 -3.64 1.14
C ALA A 20 -7.50 -3.56 1.30
N HIS A 21 -6.98 -4.35 2.23
CA HIS A 21 -5.54 -4.43 2.52
C HIS A 21 -5.05 -5.89 2.45
N PRO A 22 -5.15 -6.53 1.25
CA PRO A 22 -4.82 -7.93 1.08
C PRO A 22 -3.34 -8.20 1.30
N SER A 23 -3.02 -9.36 1.86
CA SER A 23 -1.65 -9.78 2.13
C SER A 23 -1.41 -11.20 1.64
N PHE A 24 -0.15 -11.60 1.62
CA PHE A 24 0.18 -13.02 1.55
C PHE A 24 -0.45 -13.82 2.69
N PRO A 25 -0.75 -15.13 2.52
CA PRO A 25 -1.33 -16.00 3.53
C PRO A 25 -0.29 -16.38 4.62
N ASP A 26 0.38 -15.39 5.17
CA ASP A 26 1.46 -15.49 6.15
C ASP A 26 0.99 -14.97 7.52
N LEU A 27 0.11 -15.73 8.17
CA LEU A 27 -0.40 -15.34 9.48
C LEU A 27 0.71 -15.18 10.54
N ALA A 28 1.68 -16.08 10.55
CA ALA A 28 2.77 -16.07 11.52
C ALA A 28 3.74 -14.88 11.32
N GLY A 29 3.97 -14.47 10.07
CA GLY A 29 4.81 -13.32 9.72
C GLY A 29 4.04 -12.03 9.48
N PHE A 30 2.74 -12.03 9.76
CA PHE A 30 1.86 -10.87 9.54
C PHE A 30 1.90 -10.36 8.09
N GLY A 31 2.05 -11.25 7.10
CA GLY A 31 2.16 -10.89 5.69
C GLY A 31 3.44 -10.11 5.34
N ARG A 32 4.46 -10.12 6.22
CA ARG A 32 5.70 -9.35 6.02
C ARG A 32 6.89 -10.21 5.55
N ARG A 33 6.70 -11.53 5.43
CA ARG A 33 7.71 -12.42 4.84
C ARG A 33 7.45 -12.61 3.36
N ASN A 34 8.51 -12.60 2.58
CA ASN A 34 8.41 -12.86 1.14
C ASN A 34 7.89 -14.27 0.88
N MET A 35 7.01 -14.40 -0.11
CA MET A 35 6.49 -15.68 -0.56
C MET A 35 6.61 -15.79 -2.07
N SER A 36 6.89 -17.00 -2.54
CA SER A 36 6.93 -17.31 -3.97
C SER A 36 5.61 -17.95 -4.36
N LEU A 37 4.66 -17.12 -4.77
CA LEU A 37 3.35 -17.52 -5.27
C LEU A 37 3.30 -17.33 -6.79
N THR A 38 2.57 -18.20 -7.47
CA THR A 38 2.26 -18.00 -8.89
C THR A 38 1.32 -16.81 -9.09
N PRO A 39 1.28 -16.20 -10.28
CA PRO A 39 0.32 -15.13 -10.57
C PRO A 39 -1.13 -15.51 -10.29
N GLU A 40 -1.51 -16.76 -10.57
CA GLU A 40 -2.85 -17.31 -10.31
C GLU A 40 -3.16 -17.36 -8.81
N GLU A 41 -2.22 -17.80 -7.98
CA GLU A 41 -2.37 -17.84 -6.53
C GLU A 41 -2.50 -16.43 -5.96
N VAL A 42 -1.67 -15.48 -6.41
CA VAL A 42 -1.77 -14.07 -6.02
C VAL A 42 -3.15 -13.49 -6.36
N LYS A 43 -3.64 -13.78 -7.59
CA LYS A 43 -4.96 -13.32 -8.04
C LYS A 43 -6.08 -13.89 -7.18
N ALA A 44 -6.06 -15.19 -6.94
CA ALA A 44 -7.07 -15.87 -6.12
C ALA A 44 -7.12 -15.31 -4.69
N ASP A 45 -5.96 -15.13 -4.05
CA ASP A 45 -5.86 -14.59 -2.70
C ASP A 45 -6.38 -13.15 -2.61
N ILE A 46 -6.09 -12.31 -3.60
CA ILE A 46 -6.55 -10.92 -3.61
C ILE A 46 -8.07 -10.85 -3.83
N VAL A 47 -8.60 -11.58 -4.81
CA VAL A 47 -10.04 -11.64 -5.08
C VAL A 47 -10.80 -12.14 -3.84
N TYR A 48 -10.30 -13.21 -3.19
CA TYR A 48 -10.86 -13.73 -1.95
C TYR A 48 -10.90 -12.67 -0.84
N GLN A 49 -9.81 -11.98 -0.58
CA GLN A 49 -9.71 -11.01 0.52
C GLN A 49 -10.55 -9.76 0.25
N ILE A 50 -10.60 -9.28 -0.99
CA ILE A 50 -11.49 -8.17 -1.39
C ILE A 50 -12.95 -8.58 -1.20
N GLY A 51 -13.34 -9.73 -1.75
CA GLY A 51 -14.72 -10.25 -1.66
C GLY A 51 -15.16 -10.49 -0.22
N ALA A 52 -14.28 -11.02 0.62
CA ALA A 52 -14.54 -11.20 2.05
C ALA A 52 -14.86 -9.87 2.75
N LEU A 53 -14.11 -8.79 2.45
CA LEU A 53 -14.39 -7.48 3.03
C LEU A 53 -15.67 -6.85 2.46
N GLN A 54 -15.90 -6.96 1.14
CA GLN A 54 -17.10 -6.46 0.49
C GLN A 54 -18.37 -7.07 1.10
N ALA A 55 -18.33 -8.33 1.53
CA ALA A 55 -19.46 -9.02 2.15
C ALA A 55 -19.99 -8.29 3.40
N PHE A 56 -19.17 -7.53 4.10
CA PHE A 56 -19.56 -6.77 5.29
C PHE A 56 -20.08 -5.36 4.99
N THR A 57 -19.87 -4.82 3.77
CA THR A 57 -20.33 -3.48 3.40
C THR A 57 -21.77 -3.48 2.95
N LYS A 58 -22.50 -2.38 3.20
CA LYS A 58 -23.91 -2.24 2.83
C LYS A 58 -24.12 -2.25 1.32
N ASN A 59 -23.25 -1.59 0.57
CA ASN A 59 -23.36 -1.41 -0.88
C ASN A 59 -22.46 -2.34 -1.70
N LYS A 60 -21.72 -3.26 -1.04
CA LYS A 60 -20.73 -4.16 -1.64
C LYS A 60 -19.62 -3.45 -2.43
N LYS A 61 -19.32 -2.20 -2.07
CA LYS A 61 -18.29 -1.40 -2.74
C LYS A 61 -17.14 -1.04 -1.81
N LEU A 62 -15.95 -1.05 -2.36
CA LEU A 62 -14.73 -0.53 -1.76
C LEU A 62 -14.18 0.58 -2.64
N GLN A 63 -13.49 1.54 -2.04
CA GLN A 63 -12.88 2.63 -2.79
C GLN A 63 -11.54 2.23 -3.41
N HIS A 64 -10.72 1.51 -2.64
CA HIS A 64 -9.34 1.25 -3.02
C HIS A 64 -8.83 -0.10 -2.52
N VAL A 65 -7.71 -0.52 -3.09
CA VAL A 65 -6.94 -1.67 -2.66
C VAL A 65 -5.49 -1.23 -2.44
N LYS A 66 -4.95 -1.54 -1.27
CA LYS A 66 -3.56 -1.35 -0.92
C LYS A 66 -2.98 -2.67 -0.43
N PRO A 67 -2.20 -3.41 -1.22
CA PRO A 67 -1.56 -4.64 -0.74
C PRO A 67 -0.69 -4.38 0.49
N HIS A 68 -0.66 -5.36 1.38
CA HIS A 68 0.07 -5.25 2.64
C HIS A 68 1.50 -5.82 2.53
N GLY A 69 2.41 -5.22 3.26
CA GLY A 69 3.68 -5.80 3.67
C GLY A 69 4.54 -6.32 2.52
N ALA A 70 4.88 -7.61 2.55
CA ALA A 70 5.77 -8.21 1.57
C ALA A 70 5.15 -8.26 0.17
N MET A 71 3.85 -8.48 0.05
CA MET A 71 3.14 -8.44 -1.25
C MET A 71 3.32 -7.08 -1.93
N TYR A 72 3.16 -5.98 -1.20
CA TYR A 72 3.39 -4.63 -1.70
C TYR A 72 4.84 -4.43 -2.16
N ASN A 73 5.81 -4.77 -1.31
CA ASN A 73 7.21 -4.55 -1.60
C ASN A 73 7.72 -5.42 -2.76
N GLN A 74 7.26 -6.67 -2.86
CA GLN A 74 7.60 -7.54 -3.99
C GLN A 74 7.00 -7.02 -5.29
N ALA A 75 5.75 -6.53 -5.30
CA ALA A 75 5.12 -5.97 -6.50
C ALA A 75 5.86 -4.72 -7.03
N VAL A 76 6.53 -3.96 -6.17
CA VAL A 76 7.38 -2.84 -6.60
C VAL A 76 8.55 -3.31 -7.46
N MET A 77 9.07 -4.52 -7.22
CA MET A 77 10.25 -5.08 -7.88
C MET A 77 9.91 -6.13 -8.94
N ASP A 78 8.72 -6.74 -8.88
CA ASP A 78 8.28 -7.82 -9.75
C ASP A 78 7.09 -7.38 -10.61
N ASN A 79 7.36 -7.16 -11.91
CA ASN A 79 6.35 -6.72 -12.86
C ASN A 79 5.24 -7.76 -13.08
N VAL A 80 5.54 -9.05 -12.95
CA VAL A 80 4.56 -10.13 -13.15
C VAL A 80 3.57 -10.12 -11.99
N MET A 81 4.07 -10.04 -10.76
CA MET A 81 3.23 -9.89 -9.57
C MET A 81 2.43 -8.58 -9.60
N ALA A 82 3.07 -7.46 -9.96
CA ALA A 82 2.42 -6.17 -10.10
C ALA A 82 1.21 -6.23 -11.05
N LYS A 83 1.39 -6.90 -12.20
CA LYS A 83 0.33 -7.10 -13.19
C LYS A 83 -0.79 -7.99 -12.65
N ALA A 84 -0.45 -9.11 -12.01
CA ALA A 84 -1.43 -10.02 -11.41
C ALA A 84 -2.32 -9.30 -10.38
N ILE A 85 -1.74 -8.44 -9.55
CA ILE A 85 -2.49 -7.60 -8.59
C ILE A 85 -3.44 -6.65 -9.32
N CYS A 86 -2.96 -5.96 -10.37
CA CYS A 86 -3.81 -5.05 -11.15
C CYS A 86 -4.99 -5.79 -11.79
N GLU A 87 -4.76 -6.94 -12.39
CA GLU A 87 -5.77 -7.77 -13.01
C GLU A 87 -6.81 -8.27 -12.00
N SER A 88 -6.38 -8.66 -10.79
CA SER A 88 -7.29 -9.08 -9.71
C SER A 88 -8.27 -7.98 -9.31
N ILE A 89 -7.76 -6.74 -9.20
CA ILE A 89 -8.58 -5.59 -8.82
C ILE A 89 -9.60 -5.29 -9.91
N LEU A 90 -9.17 -5.29 -11.18
CA LEU A 90 -10.05 -5.07 -12.33
C LEU A 90 -11.14 -6.14 -12.46
N GLU A 91 -10.82 -7.40 -12.13
CA GLU A 91 -11.78 -8.50 -12.14
C GLU A 91 -12.90 -8.31 -11.12
N VAL A 92 -12.57 -7.78 -9.93
CA VAL A 92 -13.56 -7.55 -8.87
C VAL A 92 -14.38 -6.29 -9.11
N ASP A 93 -13.73 -5.15 -9.34
CA ASP A 93 -14.38 -3.87 -9.65
C ASP A 93 -13.37 -2.92 -10.32
N PRO A 94 -13.56 -2.60 -11.62
CA PRO A 94 -12.68 -1.71 -12.37
C PRO A 94 -12.70 -0.25 -11.88
N ASN A 95 -13.63 0.11 -10.99
CA ASN A 95 -13.70 1.47 -10.42
C ASN A 95 -12.84 1.64 -9.17
N MET A 96 -12.31 0.56 -8.60
CA MET A 96 -11.39 0.66 -7.46
C MET A 96 -10.08 1.35 -7.85
N ILE A 97 -9.43 1.94 -6.85
CA ILE A 97 -8.14 2.59 -6.98
C ILE A 97 -7.07 1.68 -6.38
N LEU A 98 -6.02 1.38 -7.13
CA LEU A 98 -4.82 0.78 -6.56
C LEU A 98 -4.01 1.87 -5.83
N ILE A 99 -3.57 1.60 -4.61
CA ILE A 99 -2.56 2.42 -3.93
C ILE A 99 -1.21 1.74 -4.09
N ALA A 100 -0.29 2.38 -4.81
CA ALA A 100 1.03 1.85 -5.13
C ALA A 100 2.15 2.87 -4.85
N LEU A 101 3.37 2.39 -4.67
CA LEU A 101 4.53 3.22 -4.36
C LEU A 101 4.80 4.25 -5.47
N ALA A 102 4.85 5.50 -5.10
CA ALA A 102 5.16 6.61 -6.00
C ALA A 102 6.50 6.40 -6.71
N GLY A 103 6.54 6.68 -8.01
CA GLY A 103 7.74 6.52 -8.84
C GLY A 103 8.06 5.08 -9.25
N SER A 104 7.38 4.07 -8.70
CA SER A 104 7.62 2.67 -9.05
C SER A 104 7.11 2.32 -10.46
N ASN A 105 7.68 1.24 -11.04
CA ASN A 105 7.19 0.70 -12.29
C ASN A 105 5.76 0.14 -12.16
N TRP A 106 5.34 -0.22 -10.95
CA TRP A 106 3.99 -0.70 -10.68
C TRP A 106 2.92 0.34 -11.05
N VAL A 107 3.16 1.63 -10.79
CA VAL A 107 2.26 2.72 -11.23
C VAL A 107 2.10 2.74 -12.76
N LYS A 108 3.20 2.51 -13.51
CA LYS A 108 3.14 2.44 -14.99
C LYS A 108 2.35 1.22 -15.45
N ILE A 109 2.53 0.07 -14.79
CA ILE A 109 1.80 -1.17 -15.09
C ILE A 109 0.30 -0.96 -14.83
N ALA A 110 -0.08 -0.38 -13.69
CA ALA A 110 -1.48 -0.09 -13.39
C ALA A 110 -2.13 0.79 -14.47
N ASN A 111 -1.44 1.85 -14.87
CA ASN A 111 -1.91 2.72 -15.96
C ASN A 111 -2.05 1.96 -17.30
N SER A 112 -1.10 1.07 -17.63
CA SER A 112 -1.19 0.25 -18.85
C SER A 112 -2.34 -0.75 -18.84
N CYS A 113 -2.78 -1.17 -17.65
CA CYS A 113 -3.97 -2.00 -17.45
C CYS A 113 -5.27 -1.16 -17.39
N ALA A 114 -5.22 0.15 -17.60
CA ALA A 114 -6.35 1.06 -17.41
C ALA A 114 -6.94 1.02 -15.98
N LEU A 115 -6.18 0.60 -14.98
CA LEU A 115 -6.55 0.66 -13.58
C LEU A 115 -6.21 2.02 -12.99
N ARG A 116 -7.16 2.62 -12.29
CA ARG A 116 -6.91 3.85 -11.54
C ARG A 116 -5.88 3.60 -10.44
N VAL A 117 -4.90 4.49 -10.32
CA VAL A 117 -3.85 4.37 -9.30
C VAL A 117 -3.66 5.67 -8.56
N ALA A 118 -3.46 5.58 -7.25
CA ALA A 118 -2.98 6.67 -6.41
C ALA A 118 -1.54 6.34 -5.98
N SER A 119 -0.63 7.22 -6.31
CA SER A 119 0.78 7.11 -5.96
C SER A 119 0.98 7.47 -4.49
N GLU A 120 1.58 6.57 -3.71
CA GLU A 120 1.76 6.73 -2.27
C GLU A 120 3.22 6.97 -1.91
N ALA A 121 3.46 7.89 -0.98
CA ALA A 121 4.73 8.06 -0.29
C ALA A 121 4.60 7.74 1.20
N PHE A 122 5.73 7.57 1.89
CA PHE A 122 5.77 7.16 3.30
C PHE A 122 6.62 8.14 4.10
N ALA A 123 5.97 8.89 5.00
CA ALA A 123 6.68 9.85 5.83
C ALA A 123 7.53 9.17 6.91
N ASP A 124 7.04 8.05 7.46
CA ASP A 124 7.65 7.29 8.56
C ASP A 124 8.59 6.15 8.12
N ARG A 125 8.92 6.08 6.81
CA ARG A 125 9.78 5.05 6.25
C ARG A 125 10.93 5.66 5.46
N ALA A 126 12.13 5.11 5.68
CA ALA A 126 13.28 5.45 4.86
C ALA A 126 13.14 4.84 3.45
N VAL A 127 13.67 5.55 2.47
CA VAL A 127 13.74 5.12 1.06
C VAL A 127 15.18 4.97 0.62
N THR A 128 15.42 4.07 -0.32
CA THR A 128 16.72 3.91 -0.99
C THR A 128 16.93 5.02 -2.01
N SER A 129 18.13 5.14 -2.58
CA SER A 129 18.41 6.06 -3.70
C SER A 129 17.54 5.83 -4.94
N ASN A 130 16.96 4.63 -5.08
CA ASN A 130 16.02 4.29 -6.17
C ASN A 130 14.56 4.58 -5.82
N GLY A 131 14.27 5.18 -4.64
CA GLY A 131 12.91 5.48 -4.20
C GLY A 131 12.12 4.29 -3.64
N THR A 132 12.72 3.10 -3.53
CA THR A 132 12.07 1.93 -2.90
C THR A 132 12.19 2.00 -1.38
N LEU A 133 11.28 1.34 -0.66
CA LEU A 133 11.35 1.30 0.81
C LEU A 133 12.53 0.47 1.29
N VAL A 134 13.26 1.00 2.26
CA VAL A 134 14.31 0.24 2.96
C VAL A 134 13.66 -0.92 3.72
N PRO A 135 14.21 -2.16 3.64
CA PRO A 135 13.67 -3.32 4.39
C PRO A 135 13.55 -3.00 5.89
N ARG A 136 12.41 -3.34 6.51
CA ARG A 136 12.14 -3.03 7.93
C ARG A 136 13.17 -3.61 8.90
N SER A 137 13.85 -4.67 8.52
CA SER A 137 14.93 -5.30 9.30
C SER A 137 16.24 -4.50 9.31
N SER A 138 16.38 -3.53 8.42
CA SER A 138 17.58 -2.69 8.33
C SER A 138 17.53 -1.54 9.35
N PRO A 139 18.65 -1.20 9.98
CA PRO A 139 18.73 -0.01 10.84
C PRO A 139 18.28 1.25 10.11
N GLY A 140 17.50 2.11 10.77
CA GLY A 140 17.00 3.36 10.19
C GLY A 140 15.87 3.22 9.17
N ALA A 141 15.37 1.99 8.90
CA ALA A 141 14.28 1.77 7.94
C ALA A 141 12.94 2.37 8.38
N VAL A 142 12.69 2.44 9.68
CA VAL A 142 11.51 3.07 10.28
C VAL A 142 11.95 4.32 11.02
N ILE A 143 11.31 5.42 10.76
CA ILE A 143 11.59 6.72 11.36
C ILE A 143 10.63 6.89 12.53
N HIS A 144 11.16 7.03 13.74
CA HIS A 144 10.38 7.12 14.97
C HIS A 144 10.29 8.54 15.53
N ASP A 145 11.20 9.43 15.12
CA ASP A 145 11.16 10.82 15.53
C ASP A 145 10.01 11.56 14.85
N VAL A 146 9.05 12.04 15.63
CA VAL A 146 7.84 12.69 15.13
C VAL A 146 8.19 13.96 14.34
N SER A 147 9.19 14.72 14.79
CA SER A 147 9.59 15.96 14.11
C SER A 147 10.18 15.66 12.74
N GLU A 148 10.98 14.60 12.63
CA GLU A 148 11.52 14.15 11.35
C GLU A 148 10.41 13.66 10.42
N VAL A 149 9.44 12.87 10.91
CA VAL A 149 8.30 12.38 10.11
C VAL A 149 7.48 13.56 9.56
N VAL A 150 7.19 14.55 10.42
CA VAL A 150 6.47 15.77 10.02
C VAL A 150 7.23 16.55 8.96
N GLN A 151 8.54 16.79 9.19
CA GLN A 151 9.38 17.51 8.23
C GLN A 151 9.43 16.81 6.87
N ARG A 152 9.61 15.50 6.86
CA ARG A 152 9.61 14.69 5.63
C ARG A 152 8.26 14.76 4.90
N GLY A 153 7.16 14.64 5.63
CA GLY A 153 5.82 14.77 5.06
C GLY A 153 5.60 16.14 4.41
N LEU A 154 6.02 17.21 5.08
CA LEU A 154 5.96 18.57 4.52
C LEU A 154 6.81 18.72 3.27
N GLU A 155 8.03 18.18 3.23
CA GLU A 155 8.88 18.21 2.04
C GLU A 155 8.26 17.45 0.87
N MET A 156 7.72 16.27 1.10
CA MET A 156 7.00 15.51 0.08
C MET A 156 5.85 16.31 -0.55
N VAL A 157 5.06 17.03 0.27
CA VAL A 157 3.90 17.79 -0.21
C VAL A 157 4.32 19.12 -0.87
N THR A 158 5.26 19.85 -0.28
CA THR A 158 5.57 21.23 -0.71
C THR A 158 6.65 21.28 -1.78
N LYS A 159 7.63 20.39 -1.71
CA LYS A 159 8.77 20.37 -2.62
C LYS A 159 8.68 19.23 -3.65
N GLY A 160 7.87 18.21 -3.41
CA GLY A 160 7.83 17.00 -4.24
C GLY A 160 9.13 16.20 -4.17
N THR A 161 9.83 16.25 -3.02
CA THR A 161 11.10 15.53 -2.82
C THR A 161 11.12 14.78 -1.51
N VAL A 162 11.99 13.77 -1.42
CA VAL A 162 12.29 13.04 -0.19
C VAL A 162 13.79 12.71 -0.15
N ARG A 163 14.38 12.77 1.04
CA ARG A 163 15.78 12.37 1.24
C ARG A 163 15.87 10.85 1.44
N SER A 164 16.76 10.21 0.66
CA SER A 164 17.09 8.79 0.80
C SER A 164 17.86 8.52 2.10
N ILE A 165 17.97 7.25 2.49
CA ILE A 165 18.76 6.81 3.65
C ILE A 165 20.25 7.13 3.48
N THR A 166 20.71 7.26 2.24
CA THR A 166 22.11 7.62 1.88
C THR A 166 22.30 9.12 1.68
N GLY A 167 21.24 9.92 1.86
CA GLY A 167 21.29 11.38 1.87
C GLY A 167 20.96 12.05 0.53
N GLU A 168 20.75 11.28 -0.55
CA GLU A 168 20.38 11.86 -1.85
C GLU A 168 18.95 12.36 -1.84
N GLU A 169 18.72 13.46 -2.53
CA GLU A 169 17.37 13.98 -2.77
C GLU A 169 16.73 13.29 -3.97
N ILE A 170 15.52 12.75 -3.78
CA ILE A 170 14.77 12.04 -4.79
C ILE A 170 13.49 12.80 -5.07
N ASN A 171 13.22 13.06 -6.35
CA ASN A 171 11.93 13.61 -6.77
C ASN A 171 10.83 12.56 -6.58
N ILE A 172 9.72 12.95 -5.94
CA ILE A 172 8.58 12.09 -5.70
C ILE A 172 7.30 12.85 -6.03
N LYS A 173 6.43 12.22 -6.82
CA LYS A 173 5.09 12.73 -7.08
C LYS A 173 4.10 11.78 -6.45
N ALA A 174 3.56 12.17 -5.31
CA ALA A 174 2.62 11.37 -4.56
C ALA A 174 1.24 12.03 -4.50
N ASP A 175 0.20 11.20 -4.58
CA ASP A 175 -1.19 11.58 -4.40
C ASP A 175 -1.63 11.40 -2.94
N SER A 176 -0.85 10.62 -2.17
CA SER A 176 -1.16 10.24 -0.79
C SER A 176 0.13 10.04 0.01
N ILE A 177 0.06 10.32 1.30
CA ILE A 177 1.14 10.03 2.27
C ILE A 177 0.62 9.04 3.30
N CYS A 178 1.37 7.95 3.47
CA CYS A 178 1.11 6.93 4.47
C CYS A 178 1.87 7.21 5.77
N ILE A 179 1.16 7.08 6.88
CA ILE A 179 1.73 6.96 8.21
C ILE A 179 1.14 5.68 8.83
N HIS A 180 2.00 4.84 9.42
CA HIS A 180 1.54 3.58 9.99
C HIS A 180 0.91 3.80 11.36
N GLY A 181 -0.33 3.34 11.52
CA GLY A 181 -1.10 3.50 12.76
C GLY A 181 -0.58 2.66 13.94
N ASP A 182 0.31 1.70 13.70
CA ASP A 182 1.02 0.92 14.71
C ASP A 182 2.34 1.60 15.19
N THR A 183 2.69 2.74 14.60
CA THR A 183 3.80 3.57 15.06
C THR A 183 3.37 4.37 16.31
N PRO A 184 4.10 4.31 17.44
CA PRO A 184 3.80 5.12 18.61
C PRO A 184 3.73 6.61 18.25
N GLY A 185 2.65 7.29 18.66
CA GLY A 185 2.44 8.72 18.39
C GLY A 185 1.89 9.05 16.98
N ALA A 186 1.43 8.05 16.23
CA ALA A 186 0.86 8.28 14.88
C ALA A 186 -0.49 9.01 14.91
N VAL A 187 -1.23 8.97 16.03
CA VAL A 187 -2.56 9.60 16.24
C VAL A 187 -2.42 10.94 16.93
#